data_d3af1f4a63df6b3a30b1dba8db7392c1
#
_entry.id   d3af1f4a63df6b3a30b1dba8db7392c1
#
_cell.length_a   1.000
_cell.length_b   1.000
_cell.length_c   1.000
_cell.angle_alpha   90.00
_cell.angle_beta   90.00
_cell.angle_gamma   90.00
#
_symmetry.space_group_name_H-M   'P 1'
#
loop_
_entity.id
_entity.type
_entity.pdbx_description
1 polymer ?
#
loop_
_entity_poly.entity_id
_entity_poly.type
_entity_poly.pdbx_seq_one_letter_code
_entity_poly.pdbx_strand_id
1 'polypeptide(L)'
;MNMQMSSFVAVAVLLVALPASASTLRDDCWLWGHETGQLDSPTNRWGLPVAKGYYHQAQACRDFGVSNLCCIRWDKPPRAFRDSLRGLKRLTWPMSGHKKEVNSTYDALADWNFAVADEMPNVTGFDLDDYFVARGPSIAVETSAGRRMVCPTRFPYAQLVELRRRLDAYPRRLELRVVVYDELLDQRKDPKDLVPVLELVDSVTYWTWKAKNLPKLPEYFRRYRALAPGKRTYLGIYLWDFGGTHGEISAEDMKYQLDFALEKWKSREIDGVVFLATSICNRDFTAVKMAHEWIEANGLCTR
;
A
#
# COMPACT_ATOMS: atom_id res chain seq x y z
N MET A 1 37.69 1.60 63.19
CA MET A 1 36.56 1.19 62.37
C MET A 1 36.41 2.24 61.24
N ASN A 2 37.11 2.05 60.13
CA ASN A 2 37.15 3.02 59.01
C ASN A 2 36.08 2.63 57.96
N MET A 3 35.08 3.48 57.81
CA MET A 3 34.08 3.37 56.76
C MET A 3 34.65 4.08 55.51
N GLN A 4 34.98 3.30 54.45
CA GLN A 4 35.27 3.82 53.13
C GLN A 4 33.93 4.13 52.42
N MET A 5 33.69 5.40 52.16
CA MET A 5 32.60 5.85 51.29
C MET A 5 33.03 5.71 49.81
N SER A 6 32.44 4.78 49.12
CA SER A 6 32.60 4.64 47.66
C SER A 6 31.70 5.64 46.94
N SER A 7 32.29 6.61 46.26
CA SER A 7 31.59 7.58 45.41
C SER A 7 31.26 6.92 44.06
N PHE A 8 29.97 6.70 43.77
CA PHE A 8 29.51 6.35 42.45
C PHE A 8 29.40 7.58 41.55
N VAL A 9 30.23 7.64 40.53
CA VAL A 9 30.12 8.66 39.47
C VAL A 9 29.11 8.14 38.45
N ALA A 10 27.93 8.74 38.39
CA ALA A 10 26.94 8.47 37.35
C ALA A 10 27.35 9.20 36.07
N VAL A 11 27.76 8.45 35.05
CA VAL A 11 27.99 8.99 33.68
C VAL A 11 26.64 9.09 32.98
N ALA A 12 26.14 10.30 32.86
CA ALA A 12 24.96 10.59 32.05
C ALA A 12 25.36 10.55 30.55
N VAL A 13 24.96 9.50 29.82
CA VAL A 13 25.12 9.44 28.39
C VAL A 13 24.03 10.31 27.77
N LEU A 14 24.38 11.48 27.26
CA LEU A 14 23.51 12.35 26.48
C LEU A 14 23.32 11.69 25.09
N LEU A 15 22.20 10.99 24.87
CA LEU A 15 21.76 10.56 23.55
C LEU A 15 21.33 11.83 22.77
N VAL A 16 22.23 12.38 21.98
CA VAL A 16 21.87 13.39 20.96
C VAL A 16 21.05 12.69 19.88
N ALA A 17 19.73 12.87 19.92
CA ALA A 17 18.86 12.45 18.83
C ALA A 17 19.26 13.27 17.59
N LEU A 18 19.91 12.63 16.62
CA LEU A 18 20.13 13.22 15.31
C LEU A 18 18.76 13.56 14.71
N PRO A 19 18.57 14.75 14.14
CA PRO A 19 17.30 15.08 13.49
C PRO A 19 17.06 14.05 12.37
N ALA A 20 15.89 13.40 12.39
CA ALA A 20 15.48 12.54 11.32
C ALA A 20 15.54 13.36 10.01
N SER A 21 16.32 12.91 9.03
CA SER A 21 16.39 13.59 7.74
C SER A 21 14.97 13.73 7.18
N ALA A 22 14.60 14.95 6.78
CA ALA A 22 13.29 15.19 6.19
C ALA A 22 13.11 14.23 4.99
N SER A 23 12.00 13.50 4.96
CA SER A 23 11.66 12.62 3.83
C SER A 23 11.36 13.49 2.62
N THR A 24 11.85 13.09 1.45
CA THR A 24 11.51 13.72 0.19
C THR A 24 10.23 13.08 -0.39
N LEU A 25 9.55 13.79 -1.29
CA LEU A 25 8.38 13.23 -1.98
C LEU A 25 8.74 11.93 -2.73
N ARG A 26 9.93 11.88 -3.34
CA ARG A 26 10.42 10.67 -4.04
C ARG A 26 10.57 9.49 -3.09
N ASP A 27 11.03 9.73 -1.85
CA ASP A 27 11.11 8.69 -0.82
C ASP A 27 9.72 8.16 -0.41
N ASP A 28 8.67 8.94 -0.60
CA ASP A 28 7.29 8.59 -0.26
C ASP A 28 6.47 8.12 -1.49
N CYS A 29 7.09 8.06 -2.69
CA CYS A 29 6.49 7.46 -3.88
C CYS A 29 6.72 5.95 -3.93
N TRP A 30 5.69 5.23 -4.39
CA TRP A 30 5.64 3.78 -4.53
C TRP A 30 5.13 3.37 -5.90
N LEU A 31 5.53 2.19 -6.38
CA LEU A 31 4.84 1.53 -7.49
C LEU A 31 4.02 0.35 -6.98
N TRP A 32 2.84 0.15 -7.60
CA TRP A 32 2.02 -1.04 -7.38
C TRP A 32 2.47 -2.13 -8.35
N GLY A 33 3.02 -3.19 -7.80
CA GLY A 33 3.89 -4.13 -8.49
C GLY A 33 3.17 -5.31 -9.12
N HIS A 34 2.30 -5.09 -10.11
CA HIS A 34 1.81 -6.16 -10.96
C HIS A 34 2.91 -6.68 -11.89
N GLU A 35 2.96 -8.01 -12.07
CA GLU A 35 3.82 -8.60 -13.09
C GLU A 35 3.29 -8.35 -14.50
N THR A 36 4.20 -8.30 -15.46
CA THR A 36 3.87 -8.37 -16.88
C THR A 36 3.01 -9.59 -17.15
N GLY A 37 1.92 -9.41 -17.87
CA GLY A 37 0.93 -10.46 -18.17
C GLY A 37 -0.23 -10.55 -17.19
N GLN A 38 -0.16 -9.94 -16.01
CA GLN A 38 -1.29 -9.93 -15.07
C GLN A 38 -2.41 -8.97 -15.51
N LEU A 39 -2.04 -7.77 -15.95
CA LEU A 39 -2.99 -6.75 -16.41
C LEU A 39 -3.03 -6.64 -17.94
N ASP A 40 -1.97 -7.02 -18.62
CA ASP A 40 -1.68 -6.80 -20.03
C ASP A 40 -1.48 -8.12 -20.80
N SER A 41 -2.14 -9.20 -20.38
CA SER A 41 -2.20 -10.47 -21.11
C SER A 41 -3.17 -10.41 -22.30
N PRO A 42 -3.07 -11.30 -23.30
CA PRO A 42 -4.01 -11.38 -24.42
C PRO A 42 -5.47 -11.58 -24.01
N THR A 43 -5.69 -12.11 -22.80
CA THR A 43 -7.02 -12.41 -22.25
C THR A 43 -7.44 -11.37 -21.20
N ASN A 44 -6.71 -10.26 -21.07
CA ASN A 44 -7.05 -9.24 -20.08
C ASN A 44 -8.37 -8.55 -20.44
N ARG A 45 -9.12 -8.19 -19.41
CA ARG A 45 -10.41 -7.49 -19.52
C ARG A 45 -10.28 -5.96 -19.44
N TRP A 46 -9.06 -5.45 -19.34
CA TRP A 46 -8.80 -4.05 -19.00
C TRP A 46 -8.49 -3.19 -20.22
N GLY A 47 -8.49 -3.76 -21.42
CA GLY A 47 -8.20 -3.04 -22.67
C GLY A 47 -6.73 -2.65 -22.86
N LEU A 48 -5.84 -3.03 -21.95
CA LEU A 48 -4.41 -2.74 -22.09
C LEU A 48 -3.81 -3.45 -23.31
N PRO A 49 -2.92 -2.78 -24.06
CA PRO A 49 -2.13 -3.45 -25.10
C PRO A 49 -1.33 -4.62 -24.50
N VAL A 50 -1.26 -5.73 -25.23
CA VAL A 50 -0.50 -6.91 -24.81
C VAL A 50 0.97 -6.55 -24.61
N ALA A 51 1.59 -7.11 -23.57
CA ALA A 51 3.01 -6.94 -23.32
C ALA A 51 3.85 -7.51 -24.46
N LYS A 52 4.85 -6.76 -24.91
CA LYS A 52 5.82 -7.22 -25.93
C LYS A 52 6.96 -8.05 -25.34
N GLY A 53 7.06 -8.13 -24.02
CA GLY A 53 8.11 -8.85 -23.28
C GLY A 53 7.96 -8.66 -21.79
N TYR A 54 8.74 -9.42 -21.02
CA TYR A 54 8.73 -9.32 -19.57
C TYR A 54 9.44 -8.05 -19.10
N TYR A 55 8.77 -7.27 -18.27
CA TYR A 55 9.30 -6.07 -17.66
C TYR A 55 9.32 -6.25 -16.14
N HIS A 56 10.53 -6.33 -15.59
CA HIS A 56 10.72 -6.68 -14.19
C HIS A 56 10.34 -5.53 -13.25
N GLN A 57 9.67 -5.83 -12.14
CA GLN A 57 9.20 -4.82 -11.19
C GLN A 57 10.31 -3.92 -10.64
N ALA A 58 11.49 -4.48 -10.31
CA ALA A 58 12.64 -3.69 -9.89
C ALA A 58 13.18 -2.77 -11.00
N GLN A 59 13.09 -3.19 -12.28
CA GLN A 59 13.44 -2.34 -13.40
C GLN A 59 12.43 -1.19 -13.52
N ALA A 60 11.13 -1.50 -13.40
CA ALA A 60 10.09 -0.47 -13.41
C ALA A 60 10.32 0.60 -12.34
N CYS A 61 10.70 0.20 -11.13
CA CYS A 61 11.05 1.14 -10.06
C CYS A 61 12.23 2.04 -10.45
N ARG A 62 13.31 1.47 -11.01
CA ARG A 62 14.47 2.26 -11.46
C ARG A 62 14.11 3.24 -12.55
N ASP A 63 13.41 2.78 -13.59
CA ASP A 63 13.04 3.59 -14.74
C ASP A 63 12.06 4.71 -14.37
N PHE A 64 11.19 4.45 -13.37
CA PHE A 64 10.23 5.42 -12.86
C PHE A 64 10.84 6.35 -11.79
N GLY A 65 12.09 6.12 -11.40
CA GLY A 65 12.81 6.96 -10.42
C GLY A 65 12.32 6.80 -8.98
N VAL A 66 11.70 5.67 -8.61
CA VAL A 66 11.24 5.36 -7.25
C VAL A 66 11.95 4.13 -6.68
N SER A 67 12.01 4.03 -5.36
CA SER A 67 12.70 2.93 -4.68
C SER A 67 11.80 2.07 -3.79
N ASN A 68 10.49 2.30 -3.81
CA ASN A 68 9.54 1.55 -3.01
C ASN A 68 8.55 0.81 -3.89
N LEU A 69 8.20 -0.41 -3.50
CA LEU A 69 7.33 -1.30 -4.26
C LEU A 69 6.31 -1.98 -3.35
N CYS A 70 5.02 -1.89 -3.71
CA CYS A 70 4.01 -2.81 -3.23
C CYS A 70 4.05 -4.03 -4.15
N CYS A 71 4.69 -5.13 -3.73
CA CYS A 71 4.83 -6.31 -4.57
C CYS A 71 3.49 -7.04 -4.64
N ILE A 72 2.88 -7.13 -5.82
CA ILE A 72 1.60 -7.79 -6.03
C ILE A 72 1.82 -9.09 -6.79
N ARG A 73 1.98 -10.15 -6.02
CA ARG A 73 2.07 -11.53 -6.53
C ARG A 73 1.21 -12.44 -5.66
N TRP A 74 0.59 -13.41 -6.32
CA TRP A 74 -0.31 -14.36 -5.65
C TRP A 74 0.26 -15.78 -5.57
N ASP A 75 1.48 -15.96 -6.08
CA ASP A 75 2.27 -17.19 -5.98
C ASP A 75 3.43 -17.04 -4.97
N LYS A 76 4.12 -18.14 -4.74
CA LYS A 76 5.38 -18.15 -3.99
C LYS A 76 6.54 -18.00 -4.96
N PRO A 77 7.02 -16.76 -5.23
CA PRO A 77 8.03 -16.57 -6.26
C PRO A 77 9.35 -17.23 -5.89
N PRO A 78 10.13 -17.69 -6.89
CA PRO A 78 11.43 -18.29 -6.66
C PRO A 78 12.41 -17.30 -6.00
N ARG A 79 13.45 -17.82 -5.35
CA ARG A 79 14.45 -17.02 -4.66
C ARG A 79 15.08 -15.96 -5.57
N ALA A 80 15.42 -16.31 -6.80
CA ALA A 80 16.02 -15.39 -7.77
C ALA A 80 15.15 -14.12 -8.00
N PHE A 81 13.81 -14.27 -8.03
CA PHE A 81 12.91 -13.14 -8.09
C PHE A 81 13.01 -12.28 -6.82
N ARG A 82 12.96 -12.89 -5.64
CA ARG A 82 13.07 -12.16 -4.37
C ARG A 82 14.41 -11.42 -4.27
N ASP A 83 15.50 -12.08 -4.64
CA ASP A 83 16.85 -11.49 -4.63
C ASP A 83 16.95 -10.26 -5.54
N SER A 84 16.25 -10.24 -6.67
CA SER A 84 16.20 -9.09 -7.59
C SER A 84 15.56 -7.83 -7.00
N LEU A 85 14.74 -7.99 -5.95
CA LEU A 85 14.08 -6.88 -5.25
C LEU A 85 14.88 -6.33 -4.05
N ARG A 86 16.00 -6.96 -3.67
CA ARG A 86 16.79 -6.55 -2.49
C ARG A 86 17.40 -5.15 -2.60
N GLY A 87 17.59 -4.65 -3.82
CA GLY A 87 18.10 -3.29 -4.06
C GLY A 87 17.05 -2.19 -3.86
N LEU A 88 15.79 -2.52 -3.65
CA LEU A 88 14.75 -1.54 -3.36
C LEU A 88 14.81 -1.13 -1.87
N LYS A 89 14.40 0.12 -1.59
CA LYS A 89 14.46 0.69 -0.24
C LYS A 89 13.41 0.10 0.68
N ARG A 90 12.17 -0.01 0.19
CA ARG A 90 11.03 -0.53 0.95
C ARG A 90 10.17 -1.43 0.06
N LEU A 91 9.75 -2.54 0.61
CA LEU A 91 8.80 -3.45 -0.01
C LEU A 91 7.60 -3.67 0.91
N THR A 92 6.41 -3.75 0.35
CA THR A 92 5.30 -4.46 0.98
C THR A 92 5.03 -5.75 0.22
N TRP A 93 4.55 -6.78 0.94
CA TRP A 93 4.31 -8.10 0.39
C TRP A 93 2.82 -8.46 0.49
N PRO A 94 2.20 -9.10 -0.51
CA PRO A 94 0.77 -9.36 -0.49
C PRO A 94 0.39 -10.40 0.56
N MET A 95 -0.60 -10.08 1.40
CA MET A 95 -1.19 -10.97 2.40
C MET A 95 -2.53 -11.56 1.93
N SER A 96 -3.13 -11.02 0.89
CA SER A 96 -4.33 -11.57 0.24
C SER A 96 -3.91 -12.29 -1.04
N GLY A 97 -4.13 -13.60 -1.11
CA GLY A 97 -3.87 -14.40 -2.30
C GLY A 97 -5.14 -14.78 -3.05
N HIS A 98 -5.06 -15.00 -4.37
CA HIS A 98 -6.15 -15.58 -5.14
C HIS A 98 -6.40 -17.04 -4.72
N LYS A 99 -7.68 -17.40 -4.59
CA LYS A 99 -8.14 -18.73 -4.16
C LYS A 99 -7.61 -19.92 -4.96
N LYS A 100 -6.99 -19.72 -6.12
CA LYS A 100 -6.58 -20.81 -7.02
C LYS A 100 -5.27 -21.51 -6.64
N GLU A 101 -4.40 -20.85 -5.87
CA GLU A 101 -3.13 -21.46 -5.47
C GLU A 101 -3.11 -21.87 -3.99
N VAL A 102 -4.18 -21.58 -3.27
CA VAL A 102 -4.26 -21.78 -1.84
C VAL A 102 -5.07 -23.04 -1.53
N ASN A 103 -4.47 -24.20 -1.73
CA ASN A 103 -4.65 -25.31 -0.79
C ASN A 103 -3.99 -24.99 0.57
N SER A 104 -3.56 -23.75 0.78
CA SER A 104 -2.95 -23.27 2.02
C SER A 104 -4.02 -22.52 2.81
N THR A 105 -4.17 -22.89 4.05
CA THR A 105 -4.88 -22.13 5.06
C THR A 105 -4.29 -20.70 5.12
N TYR A 106 -5.06 -19.74 5.60
CA TYR A 106 -4.55 -18.38 5.86
C TYR A 106 -3.24 -18.41 6.69
N ASP A 107 -3.13 -19.32 7.67
CA ASP A 107 -1.93 -19.46 8.51
C ASP A 107 -0.70 -19.81 7.68
N ALA A 108 -0.81 -20.73 6.71
CA ALA A 108 0.31 -21.10 5.85
C ALA A 108 0.75 -19.95 4.92
N LEU A 109 -0.18 -19.08 4.50
CA LEU A 109 0.16 -17.85 3.77
C LEU A 109 0.87 -16.85 4.68
N ALA A 110 0.37 -16.66 5.90
CA ALA A 110 0.99 -15.77 6.88
C ALA A 110 2.41 -16.26 7.24
N ASP A 111 2.60 -17.56 7.50
CA ASP A 111 3.90 -18.16 7.79
C ASP A 111 4.90 -17.93 6.66
N TRP A 112 4.46 -18.13 5.40
CA TRP A 112 5.28 -17.84 4.24
C TRP A 112 5.70 -16.36 4.18
N ASN A 113 4.77 -15.44 4.39
CA ASN A 113 5.05 -14.02 4.31
C ASN A 113 5.97 -13.53 5.43
N PHE A 114 5.85 -14.06 6.64
CA PHE A 114 6.80 -13.80 7.71
C PHE A 114 8.20 -14.36 7.37
N ALA A 115 8.29 -15.56 6.81
CA ALA A 115 9.56 -16.12 6.36
C ALA A 115 10.22 -15.27 5.24
N VAL A 116 9.42 -14.69 4.31
CA VAL A 116 9.93 -13.73 3.34
C VAL A 116 10.45 -12.46 4.02
N ALA A 117 9.74 -11.96 5.03
CA ALA A 117 10.18 -10.80 5.79
C ALA A 117 11.48 -11.07 6.59
N ASP A 118 11.68 -12.29 7.09
CA ASP A 118 12.95 -12.71 7.73
C ASP A 118 14.10 -12.74 6.73
N GLU A 119 13.85 -13.27 5.52
CA GLU A 119 14.85 -13.37 4.45
C GLU A 119 15.20 -12.00 3.83
N MET A 120 14.23 -11.06 3.80
CA MET A 120 14.33 -9.79 3.09
C MET A 120 14.11 -8.61 4.06
N PRO A 121 15.19 -8.01 4.63
CA PRO A 121 15.07 -6.91 5.59
C PRO A 121 14.36 -5.66 5.03
N ASN A 122 14.34 -5.48 3.72
CA ASN A 122 13.65 -4.38 3.04
C ASN A 122 12.13 -4.62 2.85
N VAL A 123 11.60 -5.79 3.21
CA VAL A 123 10.16 -5.98 3.39
C VAL A 123 9.73 -5.26 4.65
N THR A 124 9.01 -4.16 4.50
CA THR A 124 8.60 -3.26 5.59
C THR A 124 7.16 -3.44 6.01
N GLY A 125 6.40 -4.30 5.33
CA GLY A 125 5.00 -4.55 5.64
C GLY A 125 4.30 -5.50 4.68
N PHE A 126 3.01 -5.67 4.92
CA PHE A 126 2.13 -6.51 4.13
C PHE A 126 0.94 -5.72 3.61
N ASP A 127 0.50 -6.03 2.37
CA ASP A 127 -0.68 -5.44 1.74
C ASP A 127 -1.87 -6.40 1.76
N LEU A 128 -3.01 -5.87 2.18
CA LEU A 128 -4.34 -6.48 2.06
C LEU A 128 -5.02 -5.92 0.81
N ASP A 129 -4.60 -6.42 -0.37
CA ASP A 129 -5.16 -6.04 -1.65
C ASP A 129 -6.57 -6.61 -1.83
N ASP A 130 -7.51 -5.79 -2.34
CA ASP A 130 -8.92 -6.17 -2.55
C ASP A 130 -9.55 -6.88 -1.33
N TYR A 131 -9.14 -6.51 -0.14
CA TYR A 131 -9.54 -7.22 1.09
C TYR A 131 -11.03 -7.12 1.39
N PHE A 132 -11.61 -5.95 1.20
CA PHE A 132 -13.03 -5.72 1.41
C PHE A 132 -13.87 -6.29 0.26
N VAL A 133 -14.96 -6.97 0.61
CA VAL A 133 -15.97 -7.40 -0.35
C VAL A 133 -17.09 -6.35 -0.35
N ALA A 134 -17.15 -5.53 -1.40
CA ALA A 134 -18.06 -4.38 -1.46
C ALA A 134 -19.54 -4.76 -1.33
N ARG A 135 -19.92 -5.94 -1.83
CA ARG A 135 -21.29 -6.46 -1.82
C ARG A 135 -21.49 -7.51 -0.74
N GLY A 136 -22.68 -7.54 -0.17
CA GLY A 136 -23.07 -8.48 0.85
C GLY A 136 -23.38 -7.81 2.21
N PRO A 137 -24.10 -8.50 3.10
CA PRO A 137 -24.43 -7.97 4.42
C PRO A 137 -23.20 -7.87 5.32
N SER A 138 -23.18 -6.87 6.18
CA SER A 138 -22.20 -6.78 7.25
C SER A 138 -22.35 -7.98 8.21
N ILE A 139 -21.25 -8.43 8.75
CA ILE A 139 -21.17 -9.58 9.65
C ILE A 139 -20.97 -9.06 11.08
N ALA A 140 -21.75 -9.55 12.02
CA ALA A 140 -21.56 -9.23 13.43
C ALA A 140 -20.34 -9.99 13.98
N VAL A 141 -19.42 -9.28 14.61
CA VAL A 141 -18.23 -9.83 15.25
C VAL A 141 -18.08 -9.29 16.67
N GLU A 142 -17.48 -10.09 17.54
CA GLU A 142 -17.07 -9.62 18.87
C GLU A 142 -15.70 -8.97 18.76
N THR A 143 -15.57 -7.78 19.32
CA THR A 143 -14.33 -7.00 19.40
C THR A 143 -14.04 -6.65 20.86
N SER A 144 -12.85 -6.11 21.14
CA SER A 144 -12.54 -5.57 22.47
C SER A 144 -13.45 -4.41 22.88
N ALA A 145 -14.07 -3.74 21.93
CA ALA A 145 -15.05 -2.65 22.14
C ALA A 145 -16.52 -3.13 22.13
N GLY A 146 -16.75 -4.47 22.20
CA GLY A 146 -18.06 -5.09 22.12
C GLY A 146 -18.46 -5.54 20.72
N ARG A 147 -19.73 -5.93 20.56
CA ARG A 147 -20.26 -6.42 19.30
C ARG A 147 -20.35 -5.32 18.24
N ARG A 148 -19.71 -5.54 17.10
CA ARG A 148 -19.68 -4.57 15.98
C ARG A 148 -20.03 -5.23 14.66
N MET A 149 -20.53 -4.43 13.72
CA MET A 149 -20.76 -4.86 12.35
C MET A 149 -19.49 -4.65 11.52
N VAL A 150 -19.08 -5.65 10.77
CA VAL A 150 -17.88 -5.63 9.89
C VAL A 150 -18.28 -5.89 8.46
N CYS A 151 -17.76 -5.09 7.54
CA CYS A 151 -17.86 -5.34 6.11
C CYS A 151 -17.35 -6.74 5.77
N PRO A 152 -17.99 -7.48 4.87
CA PRO A 152 -17.46 -8.76 4.41
C PRO A 152 -16.03 -8.60 3.87
N THR A 153 -15.18 -9.55 4.21
CA THR A 153 -13.74 -9.55 3.90
C THR A 153 -13.33 -10.87 3.25
N ARG A 154 -12.19 -10.88 2.54
CA ARG A 154 -11.71 -12.07 1.83
C ARG A 154 -11.34 -13.22 2.75
N PHE A 155 -10.87 -12.93 3.95
CA PHE A 155 -10.73 -13.92 5.02
C PHE A 155 -11.36 -13.39 6.31
N PRO A 156 -11.78 -14.28 7.25
CA PRO A 156 -12.52 -13.90 8.42
C PRO A 156 -11.82 -12.84 9.27
N TYR A 157 -12.61 -11.95 9.88
CA TYR A 157 -12.11 -10.90 10.78
C TYR A 157 -11.23 -11.45 11.92
N ALA A 158 -11.56 -12.63 12.47
CA ALA A 158 -10.75 -13.27 13.49
C ALA A 158 -9.31 -13.58 13.01
N GLN A 159 -9.14 -13.94 11.75
CA GLN A 159 -7.81 -14.15 11.17
C GLN A 159 -7.03 -12.84 11.02
N LEU A 160 -7.72 -11.72 10.75
CA LEU A 160 -7.08 -10.41 10.75
C LEU A 160 -6.61 -10.00 12.16
N VAL A 161 -7.41 -10.28 13.18
CA VAL A 161 -7.03 -10.06 14.60
C VAL A 161 -5.78 -10.88 14.93
N GLU A 162 -5.74 -12.15 14.53
CA GLU A 162 -4.56 -12.99 14.77
C GLU A 162 -3.34 -12.51 13.98
N LEU A 163 -3.51 -12.07 12.72
CA LEU A 163 -2.43 -11.45 11.95
C LEU A 163 -1.89 -10.21 12.67
N ARG A 164 -2.76 -9.35 13.20
CA ARG A 164 -2.33 -8.17 13.95
C ARG A 164 -1.53 -8.56 15.18
N ARG A 165 -1.98 -9.53 15.96
CA ARG A 165 -1.26 -10.04 17.12
C ARG A 165 0.14 -10.56 16.74
N ARG A 166 0.26 -11.28 15.63
CA ARG A 166 1.55 -11.79 15.13
C ARG A 166 2.48 -10.65 14.70
N LEU A 167 1.95 -9.62 14.02
CA LEU A 167 2.70 -8.42 13.63
C LEU A 167 3.21 -7.64 14.84
N ASP A 168 2.39 -7.52 15.89
CA ASP A 168 2.76 -6.82 17.12
C ASP A 168 3.85 -7.58 17.92
N ALA A 169 3.87 -8.90 17.82
CA ALA A 169 4.88 -9.76 18.43
C ALA A 169 6.15 -9.94 17.58
N TYR A 170 6.16 -9.44 16.33
CA TYR A 170 7.30 -9.62 15.42
C TYR A 170 8.50 -8.76 15.83
N PRO A 171 9.76 -9.28 15.76
CA PRO A 171 10.94 -8.59 16.30
C PRO A 171 11.24 -7.21 15.72
N ARG A 172 10.75 -6.92 14.52
CA ARG A 172 10.83 -5.60 13.90
C ARG A 172 9.46 -5.14 13.45
N ARG A 173 9.26 -3.83 13.37
CA ARG A 173 7.98 -3.28 12.94
C ARG A 173 7.72 -3.63 11.48
N LEU A 174 6.61 -4.32 11.23
CA LEU A 174 6.03 -4.55 9.91
C LEU A 174 4.68 -3.83 9.84
N GLU A 175 4.49 -3.06 8.78
CA GLU A 175 3.25 -2.35 8.52
C GLU A 175 2.19 -3.29 7.93
N LEU A 176 0.95 -3.19 8.38
CA LEU A 176 -0.20 -3.79 7.72
C LEU A 176 -0.97 -2.71 6.99
N ARG A 177 -1.08 -2.82 5.68
CA ARG A 177 -1.74 -1.86 4.80
C ARG A 177 -2.97 -2.50 4.15
N VAL A 178 -4.06 -1.74 4.04
CA VAL A 178 -5.28 -2.21 3.36
C VAL A 178 -5.64 -1.26 2.21
N VAL A 179 -6.23 -1.80 1.16
CA VAL A 179 -6.79 -1.03 0.05
C VAL A 179 -8.22 -0.61 0.35
N VAL A 180 -8.54 0.67 0.12
CA VAL A 180 -9.90 1.23 0.17
C VAL A 180 -10.19 1.96 -1.13
N TYR A 181 -11.31 1.63 -1.77
CA TYR A 181 -11.79 2.29 -2.98
C TYR A 181 -12.88 3.32 -2.66
N ASP A 182 -12.94 4.39 -3.47
CA ASP A 182 -14.00 5.40 -3.41
C ASP A 182 -15.40 4.76 -3.51
N GLU A 183 -15.59 3.84 -4.45
CA GLU A 183 -16.86 3.15 -4.66
C GLU A 183 -17.31 2.32 -3.44
N LEU A 184 -16.39 1.84 -2.62
CA LEU A 184 -16.72 1.10 -1.41
C LEU A 184 -17.56 1.96 -0.46
N LEU A 185 -17.28 3.27 -0.40
CA LEU A 185 -18.00 4.21 0.45
C LEU A 185 -19.46 4.43 0.01
N ASP A 186 -19.75 4.26 -1.29
CA ASP A 186 -21.12 4.38 -1.82
C ASP A 186 -21.85 3.03 -1.89
N GLN A 187 -21.14 1.94 -2.10
CA GLN A 187 -21.73 0.61 -2.21
C GLN A 187 -22.14 0.02 -0.86
N ARG A 188 -21.57 0.52 0.26
CA ARG A 188 -21.95 0.09 1.60
C ARG A 188 -23.13 0.90 2.13
N LYS A 189 -24.15 0.22 2.67
CA LYS A 189 -25.30 0.85 3.32
C LYS A 189 -24.87 1.71 4.53
N ASP A 190 -23.88 1.22 5.28
CA ASP A 190 -23.23 1.93 6.38
C ASP A 190 -21.72 1.71 6.29
N PRO A 191 -20.96 2.68 5.71
CA PRO A 191 -19.51 2.57 5.59
C PRO A 191 -18.76 2.48 6.93
N LYS A 192 -19.41 2.70 8.07
CA LYS A 192 -18.82 2.51 9.39
C LYS A 192 -18.47 1.05 9.68
N ASP A 193 -19.03 0.10 8.93
CA ASP A 193 -18.67 -1.31 9.02
C ASP A 193 -17.24 -1.62 8.51
N LEU A 194 -16.57 -0.65 7.88
CA LEU A 194 -15.14 -0.72 7.56
C LEU A 194 -14.25 -0.47 8.79
N VAL A 195 -14.74 0.31 9.75
CA VAL A 195 -13.95 0.84 10.87
C VAL A 195 -13.26 -0.26 11.69
N PRO A 196 -13.89 -1.40 12.03
CA PRO A 196 -13.22 -2.44 12.81
C PRO A 196 -11.97 -3.01 12.13
N VAL A 197 -11.98 -3.11 10.78
CA VAL A 197 -10.80 -3.51 10.00
C VAL A 197 -9.78 -2.39 9.97
N LEU A 198 -10.22 -1.15 9.74
CA LEU A 198 -9.34 0.03 9.70
C LEU A 198 -8.60 0.24 11.04
N GLU A 199 -9.17 -0.13 12.16
CA GLU A 199 -8.53 -0.07 13.48
C GLU A 199 -7.34 -1.04 13.58
N LEU A 200 -7.40 -2.20 12.91
CA LEU A 200 -6.36 -3.24 12.97
C LEU A 200 -5.19 -3.02 12.00
N VAL A 201 -5.32 -2.10 11.03
CA VAL A 201 -4.25 -1.80 10.07
C VAL A 201 -3.45 -0.56 10.47
N ASP A 202 -2.21 -0.46 9.99
CA ASP A 202 -1.34 0.70 10.23
C ASP A 202 -1.59 1.81 9.20
N SER A 203 -1.96 1.42 7.98
CA SER A 203 -2.14 2.38 6.88
C SER A 203 -3.15 1.90 5.83
N VAL A 204 -3.51 2.83 4.97
CA VAL A 204 -4.47 2.61 3.89
C VAL A 204 -3.88 3.12 2.58
N THR A 205 -4.00 2.33 1.51
CA THR A 205 -3.89 2.84 0.13
C THR A 205 -5.29 3.16 -0.36
N TYR A 206 -5.55 4.44 -0.58
CA TYR A 206 -6.86 4.94 -1.00
C TYR A 206 -6.88 5.14 -2.52
N TRP A 207 -7.85 4.54 -3.22
CA TRP A 207 -7.96 4.55 -4.68
C TRP A 207 -9.27 5.20 -5.16
N THR A 208 -9.18 6.01 -6.21
CA THR A 208 -10.34 6.39 -7.03
C THR A 208 -10.41 5.46 -8.23
N TRP A 209 -11.30 4.46 -8.17
CA TRP A 209 -11.32 3.33 -9.10
C TRP A 209 -11.65 3.71 -10.56
N LYS A 210 -12.46 4.73 -10.77
CA LYS A 210 -12.89 5.19 -12.10
C LYS A 210 -12.50 6.62 -12.35
N ALA A 211 -11.91 6.93 -13.51
CA ALA A 211 -11.53 8.29 -13.87
C ALA A 211 -12.71 9.28 -13.77
N LYS A 212 -13.92 8.88 -14.16
CA LYS A 212 -15.14 9.70 -14.03
C LYS A 212 -15.48 10.14 -12.59
N ASN A 213 -14.91 9.48 -11.58
CA ASN A 213 -15.11 9.83 -10.17
C ASN A 213 -14.07 10.84 -9.65
N LEU A 214 -13.01 11.13 -10.42
CA LEU A 214 -11.96 12.08 -10.02
C LEU A 214 -12.48 13.45 -9.62
N PRO A 215 -13.50 14.04 -10.28
CA PRO A 215 -14.07 15.30 -9.81
C PRO A 215 -14.64 15.26 -8.36
N LYS A 216 -14.96 14.06 -7.87
CA LYS A 216 -15.44 13.84 -6.50
C LYS A 216 -14.33 13.41 -5.52
N LEU A 217 -13.09 13.27 -5.98
CA LEU A 217 -11.97 12.81 -5.15
C LEU A 217 -11.84 13.58 -3.82
N PRO A 218 -11.96 14.94 -3.75
CA PRO A 218 -11.86 15.64 -2.47
C PRO A 218 -12.96 15.25 -1.48
N GLU A 219 -14.19 15.06 -1.96
CA GLU A 219 -15.33 14.65 -1.13
C GLU A 219 -15.13 13.22 -0.60
N TYR A 220 -14.85 12.27 -1.49
CA TYR A 220 -14.64 10.88 -1.12
C TYR A 220 -13.44 10.71 -0.20
N PHE A 221 -12.34 11.42 -0.45
CA PHE A 221 -11.17 11.41 0.41
C PHE A 221 -11.52 11.91 1.83
N ARG A 222 -12.27 13.00 1.95
CA ARG A 222 -12.73 13.50 3.24
C ARG A 222 -13.62 12.50 3.97
N ARG A 223 -14.55 11.82 3.25
CA ARG A 223 -15.42 10.76 3.82
C ARG A 223 -14.58 9.59 4.33
N TYR A 224 -13.61 9.14 3.54
CA TYR A 224 -12.66 8.10 3.95
C TYR A 224 -11.89 8.53 5.20
N ARG A 225 -11.32 9.73 5.22
CA ARG A 225 -10.54 10.24 6.37
C ARG A 225 -11.35 10.27 7.66
N ALA A 226 -12.65 10.53 7.58
CA ALA A 226 -13.55 10.49 8.73
C ALA A 226 -13.73 9.06 9.30
N LEU A 227 -13.60 8.02 8.49
CA LEU A 227 -13.65 6.62 8.93
C LEU A 227 -12.31 6.11 9.48
N ALA A 228 -11.21 6.71 9.07
CA ALA A 228 -9.84 6.29 9.39
C ALA A 228 -9.01 7.44 10.00
N PRO A 229 -9.46 8.07 11.10
CA PRO A 229 -8.73 9.19 11.69
C PRO A 229 -7.36 8.73 12.18
N GLY A 230 -6.32 9.52 11.89
CA GLY A 230 -4.94 9.26 12.32
C GLY A 230 -4.24 8.10 11.60
N LYS A 231 -4.88 7.38 10.69
CA LYS A 231 -4.21 6.34 9.89
C LYS A 231 -3.30 6.96 8.84
N ARG A 232 -2.12 6.38 8.67
CA ARG A 232 -1.26 6.71 7.54
C ARG A 232 -2.01 6.41 6.24
N THR A 233 -1.87 7.30 5.28
CA THR A 233 -2.63 7.22 4.03
C THR A 233 -1.69 7.39 2.85
N TYR A 234 -1.78 6.47 1.91
CA TYR A 234 -1.16 6.57 0.61
C TYR A 234 -2.24 6.81 -0.44
N LEU A 235 -2.05 7.82 -1.29
CA LEU A 235 -3.00 8.08 -2.38
C LEU A 235 -2.60 7.25 -3.60
N GLY A 236 -3.50 6.41 -4.04
CA GLY A 236 -3.35 5.62 -5.25
C GLY A 236 -3.68 6.44 -6.51
N ILE A 237 -2.79 6.41 -7.49
CA ILE A 237 -2.93 7.06 -8.79
C ILE A 237 -2.94 6.00 -9.88
N TYR A 238 -4.02 5.93 -10.64
CA TYR A 238 -4.11 5.07 -11.80
C TYR A 238 -3.45 5.71 -13.03
N LEU A 239 -2.64 4.94 -13.73
CA LEU A 239 -2.05 5.32 -15.02
C LEU A 239 -2.91 4.85 -16.21
N TRP A 240 -4.01 4.15 -15.91
CA TRP A 240 -4.98 3.59 -16.84
C TRP A 240 -6.35 3.50 -16.19
N ASP A 241 -7.43 3.82 -16.90
CA ASP A 241 -8.79 3.79 -16.33
C ASP A 241 -9.35 2.37 -16.28
N PHE A 242 -8.87 1.57 -15.33
CA PHE A 242 -9.26 0.16 -15.15
C PHE A 242 -10.74 -0.03 -14.81
N GLY A 243 -11.32 0.90 -14.08
CA GLY A 243 -12.70 0.79 -13.60
C GLY A 243 -13.76 1.46 -14.48
N GLY A 244 -13.33 2.19 -15.49
CA GLY A 244 -14.19 3.01 -16.34
C GLY A 244 -14.12 2.66 -17.81
N THR A 245 -13.41 3.47 -18.59
CA THR A 245 -13.35 3.37 -20.06
C THR A 245 -12.48 2.22 -20.56
N HIS A 246 -11.64 1.64 -19.71
CA HIS A 246 -10.58 0.69 -20.09
C HIS A 246 -9.62 1.30 -21.13
N GLY A 247 -9.26 2.56 -20.94
CA GLY A 247 -8.42 3.38 -21.80
C GLY A 247 -7.41 4.21 -21.02
N GLU A 248 -6.63 5.01 -21.73
CA GLU A 248 -5.70 5.96 -21.10
C GLU A 248 -6.45 6.96 -20.22
N ILE A 249 -5.89 7.31 -19.08
CA ILE A 249 -6.31 8.45 -18.29
C ILE A 249 -6.01 9.72 -19.10
N SER A 250 -6.97 10.64 -19.19
CA SER A 250 -6.76 11.92 -19.88
C SER A 250 -5.63 12.73 -19.22
N ALA A 251 -4.94 13.58 -20.00
CA ALA A 251 -3.92 14.46 -19.42
C ALA A 251 -4.49 15.40 -18.35
N GLU A 252 -5.75 15.84 -18.51
CA GLU A 252 -6.46 16.69 -17.54
C GLU A 252 -6.70 15.92 -16.23
N ASP A 253 -7.25 14.72 -16.31
CA ASP A 253 -7.50 13.86 -15.14
C ASP A 253 -6.20 13.46 -14.45
N MET A 254 -5.14 13.17 -15.23
CA MET A 254 -3.83 12.85 -14.68
C MET A 254 -3.24 14.04 -13.93
N LYS A 255 -3.26 15.23 -14.53
CA LYS A 255 -2.82 16.46 -13.88
C LYS A 255 -3.61 16.72 -12.58
N TYR A 256 -4.94 16.56 -12.62
CA TYR A 256 -5.79 16.80 -11.47
C TYR A 256 -5.42 15.91 -10.27
N GLN A 257 -5.27 14.59 -10.49
CA GLN A 257 -4.92 13.68 -9.38
C GLN A 257 -3.49 13.89 -8.88
N LEU A 258 -2.53 14.28 -9.75
CA LEU A 258 -1.15 14.60 -9.36
C LEU A 258 -1.08 15.90 -8.53
N ASP A 259 -1.82 16.94 -8.92
CA ASP A 259 -1.89 18.20 -8.18
C ASP A 259 -2.53 17.98 -6.79
N PHE A 260 -3.63 17.22 -6.73
CA PHE A 260 -4.27 16.83 -5.48
C PHE A 260 -3.31 16.05 -4.57
N ALA A 261 -2.57 15.08 -5.13
CA ALA A 261 -1.59 14.31 -4.38
C ALA A 261 -0.50 15.21 -3.78
N LEU A 262 0.04 16.15 -4.55
CA LEU A 262 1.08 17.07 -4.10
C LEU A 262 0.58 17.99 -3.00
N GLU A 263 -0.64 18.54 -3.15
CA GLU A 263 -1.29 19.37 -2.13
C GLU A 263 -1.43 18.58 -0.81
N LYS A 264 -2.02 17.37 -0.89
CA LYS A 264 -2.27 16.56 0.30
C LYS A 264 -1.01 16.03 0.95
N TRP A 265 0.05 15.79 0.18
CA TRP A 265 1.35 15.40 0.72
C TRP A 265 2.02 16.60 1.43
N LYS A 266 2.00 17.80 0.86
CA LYS A 266 2.53 19.02 1.48
C LYS A 266 1.80 19.39 2.77
N SER A 267 0.48 19.23 2.80
CA SER A 267 -0.35 19.45 4.00
C SER A 267 -0.26 18.33 5.04
N ARG A 268 0.50 17.24 4.75
CA ARG A 268 0.64 16.04 5.61
C ARG A 268 -0.66 15.27 5.82
N GLU A 269 -1.62 15.43 4.92
CA GLU A 269 -2.84 14.65 4.92
C GLU A 269 -2.65 13.25 4.33
N ILE A 270 -1.61 13.05 3.48
CA ILE A 270 -1.17 11.75 3.00
C ILE A 270 0.31 11.52 3.30
N ASP A 271 0.70 10.27 3.44
CA ASP A 271 2.07 9.83 3.73
C ASP A 271 2.87 9.46 2.48
N GLY A 272 2.21 9.33 1.36
CA GLY A 272 2.87 9.05 0.09
C GLY A 272 1.88 8.81 -1.05
N VAL A 273 2.44 8.50 -2.21
CA VAL A 273 1.71 8.27 -3.46
C VAL A 273 2.07 6.90 -4.02
N VAL A 274 1.07 6.17 -4.53
CA VAL A 274 1.25 4.84 -5.12
C VAL A 274 0.76 4.86 -6.56
N PHE A 275 1.62 4.61 -7.54
CA PHE A 275 1.25 4.56 -8.96
C PHE A 275 0.96 3.13 -9.41
N LEU A 276 -0.16 2.92 -10.07
CA LEU A 276 -0.53 1.61 -10.62
C LEU A 276 -0.38 1.62 -12.15
N ALA A 277 0.49 0.81 -12.72
CA ALA A 277 1.24 -0.29 -12.15
C ALA A 277 2.59 -0.48 -12.87
N THR A 278 3.47 -1.28 -12.25
CA THR A 278 4.80 -1.61 -12.82
C THR A 278 4.73 -2.18 -14.23
N SER A 279 3.73 -3.01 -14.53
CA SER A 279 3.57 -3.67 -15.85
C SER A 279 3.32 -2.72 -17.02
N ILE A 280 2.99 -1.46 -16.74
CA ILE A 280 2.70 -0.44 -17.77
C ILE A 280 3.65 0.76 -17.73
N CYS A 281 4.59 0.82 -16.79
CA CYS A 281 5.52 1.95 -16.65
C CYS A 281 6.47 2.15 -17.86
N ASN A 282 6.66 1.13 -18.68
CA ASN A 282 7.46 1.21 -19.91
C ASN A 282 6.62 1.46 -21.17
N ARG A 283 5.36 1.84 -21.00
CA ARG A 283 4.46 2.14 -22.11
C ARG A 283 4.54 3.62 -22.48
N ASP A 284 4.34 3.89 -23.75
CA ASP A 284 4.28 5.25 -24.30
C ASP A 284 2.89 5.88 -24.05
N PHE A 285 2.43 5.85 -22.78
CA PHE A 285 1.18 6.48 -22.36
C PHE A 285 1.43 7.87 -21.82
N THR A 286 0.53 8.81 -22.15
CA THR A 286 0.59 10.18 -21.65
C THR A 286 0.62 10.23 -20.12
N ALA A 287 -0.21 9.42 -19.45
CA ALA A 287 -0.25 9.34 -17.99
C ALA A 287 1.07 8.86 -17.37
N VAL A 288 1.78 7.93 -18.02
CA VAL A 288 3.09 7.43 -17.56
C VAL A 288 4.14 8.53 -17.66
N LYS A 289 4.19 9.25 -18.80
CA LYS A 289 5.11 10.38 -19.00
C LYS A 289 4.87 11.47 -17.95
N MET A 290 3.62 11.87 -17.78
CA MET A 290 3.25 12.91 -16.81
C MET A 290 3.61 12.52 -15.37
N ALA A 291 3.40 11.27 -14.96
CA ALA A 291 3.79 10.80 -13.64
C ALA A 291 5.31 10.82 -13.44
N HIS A 292 6.08 10.43 -14.46
CA HIS A 292 7.54 10.48 -14.45
C HIS A 292 8.04 11.92 -14.32
N GLU A 293 7.57 12.83 -15.20
CA GLU A 293 7.91 14.26 -15.17
C GLU A 293 7.55 14.92 -13.83
N TRP A 294 6.40 14.52 -13.26
CA TRP A 294 5.96 15.02 -11.95
C TRP A 294 6.90 14.57 -10.82
N ILE A 295 7.37 13.31 -10.83
CA ILE A 295 8.36 12.82 -9.85
C ILE A 295 9.70 13.54 -10.04
N GLU A 296 10.13 13.79 -11.27
CA GLU A 296 11.36 14.54 -11.53
C GLU A 296 11.27 15.98 -11.01
N ALA A 297 10.17 16.66 -11.30
CA ALA A 297 9.96 18.06 -10.92
C ALA A 297 9.77 18.27 -9.40
N ASN A 298 9.12 17.33 -8.71
CA ASN A 298 8.73 17.48 -7.31
C ASN A 298 9.45 16.53 -6.35
N GLY A 299 10.14 15.53 -6.84
CA GLY A 299 10.68 14.43 -6.06
C GLY A 299 11.68 14.84 -4.97
N LEU A 300 12.32 15.99 -5.09
CA LEU A 300 13.23 16.54 -4.08
C LEU A 300 12.55 17.47 -3.06
N CYS A 301 11.24 17.75 -3.22
CA CYS A 301 10.49 18.49 -2.20
C CYS A 301 10.56 17.75 -0.86
N THR A 302 10.73 18.50 0.21
CA THR A 302 10.72 18.01 1.61
C THR A 302 9.53 18.59 2.37
N ARG A 303 9.09 17.92 3.43
CA ARG A 303 8.00 18.38 4.31
C ARG A 303 8.36 18.28 5.79
#